data_5400745af1c0027cc613c38c64f39d76
#
_entry.id   5400745af1c0027cc613c38c64f39d76
#
_cell.length_a   1.000
_cell.length_b   1.000
_cell.length_c   1.000
_cell.angle_alpha   90.00
_cell.angle_beta   90.00
_cell.angle_gamma   90.00
#
_symmetry.space_group_name_H-M   'P 1'
#
loop_
_entity.id
_entity.type
_entity.pdbx_description
1 polymer ?
#
loop_
_entity_poly.entity_id
_entity_poly.type
_entity_poly.pdbx_seq_one_letter_code
_entity_poly.pdbx_strand_id
1 'polypeptide(L)'
;MSVVLVGSASAAPLEADDFNEAMFNKNMDVWFMLMLVAFLMLFIRKFEWGVCLAVLLVTTTSFITYMFIDQFFLGKDIDQVWNMSNMIMAVVCSITVVIGIGVFLGTVKMWQYLVAGVFFGVTFQLILWVLYTVIPDLGLGTPVDPGGSMLVHMLAAYWGWGVILTLREKKAFNEPMYITKHSTSFVWLASMLLFVLWPSFVTGTLDNSADITMGTITCYMAGIGSIISAYLVCQGIQKKVNPLVYTYALLAGPVAIGSPLLAWDMNVAPWAALALGLLAGAISALSFIYLHPWLCKKAGVLDVMGVHNLHGVGGWLGALTAAVVVSGALTANVTAAVSVCLIGLGTGGVCGLVMKFTRKEQEWFTDDTDFIDNPAPKA
;
A
#
# COMPACT_ATOMS: atom_id res chain seq x y z
N MET A 1 13.29 -16.27 12.56
CA MET A 1 13.85 -14.98 13.03
C MET A 1 12.67 -14.10 13.42
N SER A 2 12.39 -14.01 14.73
CA SER A 2 11.28 -13.19 15.23
C SER A 2 11.63 -11.73 14.98
N VAL A 3 10.77 -10.99 14.29
CA VAL A 3 10.88 -9.54 14.17
C VAL A 3 10.65 -8.98 15.58
N VAL A 4 11.73 -8.66 16.30
CA VAL A 4 11.65 -7.99 17.59
C VAL A 4 11.32 -6.53 17.28
N LEU A 5 10.04 -6.22 17.30
CA LEU A 5 9.58 -4.85 17.41
C LEU A 5 9.97 -4.34 18.80
N VAL A 6 10.77 -3.29 18.87
CA VAL A 6 11.12 -2.61 20.12
C VAL A 6 9.85 -1.94 20.62
N GLY A 7 9.07 -2.70 21.41
CA GLY A 7 7.92 -2.19 22.14
C GLY A 7 8.37 -1.59 23.45
N SER A 8 7.88 -0.41 23.75
CA SER A 8 8.02 0.21 25.08
C SER A 8 7.03 -0.39 26.05
N ALA A 9 7.50 -0.68 27.27
CA ALA A 9 6.78 -1.01 28.47
C ALA A 9 5.86 -2.26 28.46
N SER A 10 6.30 -3.24 29.20
CA SER A 10 5.75 -4.51 29.64
C SER A 10 4.23 -4.61 29.86
N ALA A 11 3.47 -4.70 28.79
CA ALA A 11 2.21 -5.42 28.85
C ALA A 11 2.50 -6.91 28.64
N ALA A 12 1.91 -7.79 29.42
CA ALA A 12 2.05 -9.22 29.25
C ALA A 12 1.56 -9.62 27.83
N PRO A 13 2.24 -10.54 27.13
CA PRO A 13 1.72 -11.12 25.91
C PRO A 13 0.30 -11.67 26.15
N LEU A 14 -0.55 -11.63 25.12
CA LEU A 14 -1.86 -12.28 25.16
C LEU A 14 -1.67 -13.78 25.46
N GLU A 15 -2.59 -14.39 26.19
CA GLU A 15 -2.62 -15.84 26.32
C GLU A 15 -2.77 -16.48 24.92
N ALA A 16 -2.30 -17.71 24.74
CA ALA A 16 -2.19 -18.33 23.42
C ALA A 16 -3.54 -18.40 22.66
N ASP A 17 -4.64 -18.64 23.36
CA ASP A 17 -5.98 -18.71 22.76
C ASP A 17 -6.48 -17.31 22.36
N ASP A 18 -6.31 -16.31 23.22
CA ASP A 18 -6.67 -14.91 22.93
C ASP A 18 -5.83 -14.35 21.79
N PHE A 19 -4.54 -14.72 21.73
CA PHE A 19 -3.66 -14.35 20.63
C PHE A 19 -4.12 -14.93 19.29
N ASN A 20 -4.46 -16.23 19.26
CA ASN A 20 -4.91 -16.89 18.03
C ASN A 20 -6.24 -16.31 17.53
N GLU A 21 -7.19 -16.00 18.41
CA GLU A 21 -8.44 -15.36 18.07
C GLU A 21 -8.21 -13.95 17.50
N ALA A 22 -7.37 -13.15 18.17
CA ALA A 22 -7.03 -11.81 17.69
C ALA A 22 -6.36 -11.85 16.32
N MET A 23 -5.43 -12.78 16.10
CA MET A 23 -4.75 -12.95 14.82
C MET A 23 -5.69 -13.44 13.72
N PHE A 24 -6.63 -14.34 14.02
CA PHE A 24 -7.66 -14.75 13.08
C PHE A 24 -8.53 -13.57 12.64
N ASN A 25 -9.03 -12.78 13.59
CA ASN A 25 -9.85 -11.60 13.29
C ASN A 25 -9.09 -10.58 12.45
N LYS A 26 -7.84 -10.28 12.78
CA LYS A 26 -6.98 -9.40 11.98
C LYS A 26 -6.75 -9.95 10.56
N ASN A 27 -6.51 -11.25 10.41
CA ASN A 27 -6.40 -11.86 9.09
C ASN A 27 -7.67 -11.63 8.26
N MET A 28 -8.84 -11.86 8.83
CA MET A 28 -10.11 -11.64 8.14
C MET A 28 -10.31 -10.17 7.73
N ASP A 29 -10.01 -9.23 8.63
CA ASP A 29 -10.08 -7.79 8.34
C ASP A 29 -9.12 -7.39 7.21
N VAL A 30 -7.88 -7.88 7.25
CA VAL A 30 -6.86 -7.53 6.24
C VAL A 30 -7.18 -8.17 4.89
N TRP A 31 -7.70 -9.41 4.85
CA TRP A 31 -8.24 -10.00 3.62
C TRP A 31 -9.41 -9.18 3.06
N PHE A 32 -10.32 -8.72 3.92
CA PHE A 32 -11.42 -7.89 3.49
C PHE A 32 -10.94 -6.54 2.96
N MET A 33 -9.96 -5.91 3.63
CA MET A 33 -9.30 -4.70 3.14
C MET A 33 -8.70 -4.88 1.75
N LEU A 34 -8.03 -6.01 1.50
CA LEU A 34 -7.45 -6.32 0.19
C LEU A 34 -8.52 -6.30 -0.91
N MET A 35 -9.69 -6.90 -0.65
CA MET A 35 -10.81 -6.86 -1.59
C MET A 35 -11.39 -5.45 -1.74
N LEU A 36 -11.42 -4.65 -0.67
CA LEU A 36 -11.87 -3.25 -0.75
C LEU A 36 -10.93 -2.38 -1.58
N VAL A 37 -9.64 -2.68 -1.66
CA VAL A 37 -8.74 -1.96 -2.55
C VAL A 37 -9.14 -2.14 -4.01
N ALA A 38 -9.72 -3.29 -4.40
CA ALA A 38 -10.32 -3.43 -5.74
C ALA A 38 -11.43 -2.39 -5.97
N PHE A 39 -12.32 -2.20 -5.00
CA PHE A 39 -13.38 -1.17 -5.11
C PHE A 39 -12.81 0.25 -5.16
N LEU A 40 -11.70 0.52 -4.48
CA LEU A 40 -10.99 1.80 -4.58
C LEU A 40 -10.46 2.07 -6.00
N MET A 41 -10.24 1.03 -6.78
CA MET A 41 -9.74 1.08 -8.16
C MET A 41 -10.85 1.15 -9.22
N LEU A 42 -12.14 1.00 -8.86
CA LEU A 42 -13.28 0.92 -9.80
C LEU A 42 -13.71 2.28 -10.38
N PHE A 43 -12.81 3.26 -10.49
CA PHE A 43 -13.15 4.57 -11.05
C PHE A 43 -13.19 4.60 -12.58
N ILE A 44 -12.62 3.59 -13.27
CA ILE A 44 -12.62 3.45 -14.74
C ILE A 44 -13.83 2.62 -15.16
N ARG A 45 -14.88 3.28 -15.64
CA ARG A 45 -16.20 2.68 -15.92
C ARG A 45 -16.18 1.52 -16.92
N LYS A 46 -15.25 1.50 -17.83
CA LYS A 46 -15.11 0.44 -18.85
C LYS A 46 -14.11 -0.65 -18.48
N PHE A 47 -13.52 -0.60 -17.29
CA PHE A 47 -12.53 -1.56 -16.82
C PHE A 47 -12.82 -1.98 -15.38
N GLU A 48 -14.07 -2.36 -15.08
CA GLU A 48 -14.49 -2.73 -13.74
C GLU A 48 -14.23 -4.21 -13.43
N TRP A 49 -14.54 -5.10 -14.36
CA TRP A 49 -14.24 -6.52 -14.23
C TRP A 49 -12.74 -6.81 -14.30
N GLY A 50 -12.03 -6.10 -15.17
CA GLY A 50 -10.58 -6.18 -15.28
C GLY A 50 -9.88 -5.79 -13.99
N VAL A 51 -10.36 -4.78 -13.26
CA VAL A 51 -9.85 -4.44 -11.93
C VAL A 51 -10.00 -5.61 -10.97
N CYS A 52 -11.22 -6.19 -10.88
CA CYS A 52 -11.48 -7.31 -9.96
C CYS A 52 -10.59 -8.51 -10.28
N LEU A 53 -10.48 -8.87 -11.56
CA LEU A 53 -9.65 -10.00 -11.99
C LEU A 53 -8.15 -9.71 -11.76
N ALA A 54 -7.68 -8.50 -12.08
CA ALA A 54 -6.29 -8.10 -11.85
C ALA A 54 -5.90 -8.23 -10.36
N VAL A 55 -6.77 -7.77 -9.45
CA VAL A 55 -6.56 -7.90 -8.00
C VAL A 55 -6.48 -9.37 -7.58
N LEU A 56 -7.39 -10.22 -8.05
CA LEU A 56 -7.34 -11.65 -7.73
C LEU A 56 -6.05 -12.32 -8.25
N LEU A 57 -5.63 -12.01 -9.47
CA LEU A 57 -4.44 -12.59 -10.09
C LEU A 57 -3.15 -12.19 -9.38
N VAL A 58 -2.98 -10.90 -9.04
CA VAL A 58 -1.75 -10.49 -8.33
C VAL A 58 -1.75 -10.99 -6.89
N THR A 59 -2.91 -11.01 -6.22
CA THR A 59 -3.04 -11.51 -4.85
C THR A 59 -2.62 -12.96 -4.76
N THR A 60 -3.18 -13.81 -5.62
CA THR A 60 -2.90 -15.25 -5.58
C THR A 60 -1.44 -15.56 -5.87
N THR A 61 -0.84 -14.93 -6.87
CA THR A 61 0.55 -15.20 -7.23
C THR A 61 1.56 -14.60 -6.25
N SER A 62 1.31 -13.42 -5.70
CA SER A 62 2.19 -12.83 -4.69
C SER A 62 2.14 -13.59 -3.36
N PHE A 63 0.94 -14.00 -2.92
CA PHE A 63 0.76 -14.80 -1.71
C PHE A 63 1.51 -16.14 -1.80
N ILE A 64 1.27 -16.90 -2.88
CA ILE A 64 1.94 -18.18 -3.10
C ILE A 64 3.45 -17.99 -3.20
N THR A 65 3.92 -16.97 -3.92
CA THR A 65 5.35 -16.70 -4.08
C THR A 65 6.01 -16.40 -2.74
N TYR A 66 5.36 -15.58 -1.89
CA TYR A 66 5.84 -15.28 -0.54
C TYR A 66 5.99 -16.55 0.30
N MET A 67 4.95 -17.39 0.37
CA MET A 67 4.95 -18.63 1.16
C MET A 67 5.96 -19.65 0.60
N PHE A 68 6.08 -19.73 -0.73
CA PHE A 68 7.03 -20.62 -1.40
C PHE A 68 8.49 -20.24 -1.09
N ILE A 69 8.80 -18.94 -1.09
CA ILE A 69 10.14 -18.45 -0.75
C ILE A 69 10.45 -18.77 0.72
N ASP A 70 9.52 -18.53 1.63
CA ASP A 70 9.69 -18.83 3.05
C ASP A 70 10.02 -20.32 3.27
N GLN A 71 9.28 -21.21 2.63
CA GLN A 71 9.41 -22.64 2.84
C GLN A 71 10.62 -23.23 2.12
N PHE A 72 10.82 -22.92 0.84
CA PHE A 72 11.77 -23.65 -0.01
C PHE A 72 13.11 -22.92 -0.22
N PHE A 73 13.15 -21.58 -0.10
CA PHE A 73 14.39 -20.81 -0.25
C PHE A 73 14.99 -20.36 1.07
N LEU A 74 14.15 -19.94 2.03
CA LEU A 74 14.61 -19.55 3.35
C LEU A 74 14.65 -20.71 4.33
N GLY A 75 14.10 -21.87 3.97
CA GLY A 75 14.16 -23.09 4.75
C GLY A 75 13.48 -23.01 6.12
N LYS A 76 12.45 -22.18 6.24
CA LYS A 76 11.67 -22.10 7.48
C LYS A 76 10.92 -23.41 7.74
N ASP A 77 10.79 -23.77 9.00
CA ASP A 77 10.00 -24.94 9.40
C ASP A 77 8.52 -24.77 9.03
N ILE A 78 7.81 -25.89 8.83
CA ILE A 78 6.44 -25.90 8.32
C ILE A 78 5.47 -25.11 9.21
N ASP A 79 5.63 -25.16 10.52
CA ASP A 79 4.87 -24.43 11.51
C ASP A 79 5.22 -22.93 11.58
N GLN A 80 6.42 -22.54 11.15
CA GLN A 80 6.81 -21.14 10.95
C GLN A 80 6.22 -20.56 9.67
N VAL A 81 6.05 -21.36 8.64
CA VAL A 81 5.47 -20.95 7.36
C VAL A 81 3.94 -20.84 7.46
N TRP A 82 3.30 -21.92 7.97
CA TRP A 82 1.84 -22.04 7.98
C TRP A 82 1.23 -21.71 9.36
N ASN A 83 1.46 -20.48 9.83
CA ASN A 83 0.82 -19.93 11.03
C ASN A 83 0.13 -18.60 10.73
N MET A 84 -0.71 -18.13 11.64
CA MET A 84 -1.52 -16.92 11.44
C MET A 84 -0.67 -15.65 11.24
N SER A 85 0.44 -15.53 11.95
CA SER A 85 1.32 -14.35 11.83
C SER A 85 2.01 -14.29 10.47
N ASN A 86 2.50 -15.42 9.94
CA ASN A 86 3.11 -15.46 8.63
C ASN A 86 2.07 -15.32 7.50
N MET A 87 0.85 -15.83 7.71
CA MET A 87 -0.26 -15.61 6.79
C MET A 87 -0.63 -14.12 6.69
N ILE A 88 -0.66 -13.38 7.81
CA ILE A 88 -0.85 -11.91 7.76
C ILE A 88 0.24 -11.26 6.91
N MET A 89 1.50 -11.63 7.08
CA MET A 89 2.60 -11.06 6.28
C MET A 89 2.46 -11.39 4.78
N ALA A 90 2.00 -12.60 4.43
CA ALA A 90 1.71 -12.96 3.04
C ALA A 90 0.56 -12.12 2.45
N VAL A 91 -0.49 -11.84 3.25
CA VAL A 91 -1.58 -10.94 2.84
C VAL A 91 -1.11 -9.50 2.74
N VAL A 92 -0.24 -9.05 3.65
CA VAL A 92 0.40 -7.72 3.58
C VAL A 92 1.24 -7.58 2.29
N CYS A 93 2.00 -8.61 1.91
CA CYS A 93 2.68 -8.67 0.61
C CYS A 93 1.67 -8.49 -0.54
N SER A 94 0.54 -9.20 -0.48
CA SER A 94 -0.50 -9.14 -1.51
C SER A 94 -1.20 -7.78 -1.58
N ILE A 95 -1.55 -7.18 -0.44
CA ILE A 95 -2.09 -5.80 -0.41
C ILE A 95 -1.09 -4.82 -1.02
N THR A 96 0.18 -4.98 -0.71
CA THR A 96 1.24 -4.09 -1.21
C THR A 96 1.31 -4.10 -2.73
N VAL A 97 1.29 -5.28 -3.37
CA VAL A 97 1.29 -5.33 -4.84
C VAL A 97 -0.03 -4.87 -5.44
N VAL A 98 -1.16 -5.11 -4.78
CA VAL A 98 -2.46 -4.57 -5.22
C VAL A 98 -2.42 -3.04 -5.27
N ILE A 99 -1.84 -2.38 -4.28
CA ILE A 99 -1.57 -0.94 -4.34
C ILE A 99 -0.64 -0.60 -5.52
N GLY A 100 0.45 -1.37 -5.68
CA GLY A 100 1.46 -1.14 -6.71
C GLY A 100 0.93 -1.23 -8.14
N ILE A 101 0.03 -2.18 -8.44
CA ILE A 101 -0.59 -2.29 -9.76
C ILE A 101 -1.49 -1.11 -10.11
N GLY A 102 -1.97 -0.36 -9.12
CA GLY A 102 -2.72 0.88 -9.33
C GLY A 102 -1.96 1.91 -10.18
N VAL A 103 -0.63 1.85 -10.18
CA VAL A 103 0.23 2.72 -11.01
C VAL A 103 0.05 2.45 -12.51
N PHE A 104 -0.14 1.19 -12.92
CA PHE A 104 -0.27 0.76 -14.32
C PHE A 104 -1.58 0.04 -14.63
N LEU A 105 -2.59 0.26 -13.81
CA LEU A 105 -3.91 -0.38 -13.91
C LEU A 105 -4.54 -0.17 -15.30
N GLY A 106 -5.00 -1.26 -15.91
CA GLY A 106 -5.64 -1.23 -17.24
C GLY A 106 -4.71 -0.90 -18.41
N THR A 107 -3.39 -0.92 -18.20
CA THR A 107 -2.38 -0.62 -19.24
C THR A 107 -1.52 -1.83 -19.62
N VAL A 108 -1.82 -2.99 -19.06
CA VAL A 108 -1.15 -4.27 -19.31
C VAL A 108 -2.18 -5.36 -19.55
N LYS A 109 -1.78 -6.48 -20.14
CA LYS A 109 -2.66 -7.63 -20.36
C LYS A 109 -2.99 -8.34 -19.06
N MET A 110 -4.17 -8.95 -18.99
CA MET A 110 -4.66 -9.60 -17.79
C MET A 110 -3.68 -10.64 -17.23
N TRP A 111 -3.10 -11.50 -18.05
CA TRP A 111 -2.10 -12.49 -17.60
C TRP A 111 -0.81 -11.85 -17.06
N GLN A 112 -0.48 -10.59 -17.41
CA GLN A 112 0.71 -9.91 -16.91
C GLN A 112 0.58 -9.53 -15.43
N TYR A 113 -0.63 -9.48 -14.89
CA TYR A 113 -0.84 -9.35 -13.44
C TYR A 113 -0.36 -10.59 -12.66
N LEU A 114 -0.41 -11.80 -13.26
CA LEU A 114 0.24 -12.98 -12.66
C LEU A 114 1.75 -12.78 -12.55
N VAL A 115 2.38 -12.27 -13.60
CA VAL A 115 3.82 -11.95 -13.60
C VAL A 115 4.15 -10.90 -12.54
N ALA A 116 3.32 -9.86 -12.45
CA ALA A 116 3.48 -8.80 -11.44
C ALA A 116 3.49 -9.36 -10.02
N GLY A 117 2.55 -10.26 -9.69
CA GLY A 117 2.47 -10.86 -8.37
C GLY A 117 3.70 -11.71 -8.03
N VAL A 118 4.20 -12.52 -8.97
CA VAL A 118 5.43 -13.31 -8.76
C VAL A 118 6.63 -12.40 -8.51
N PHE A 119 6.87 -11.41 -9.38
CA PHE A 119 7.99 -10.48 -9.21
C PHE A 119 7.90 -9.69 -7.91
N PHE A 120 6.69 -9.31 -7.52
CA PHE A 120 6.49 -8.57 -6.29
C PHE A 120 6.71 -9.42 -5.04
N GLY A 121 6.28 -10.68 -5.02
CA GLY A 121 6.56 -11.60 -3.92
C GLY A 121 8.06 -11.74 -3.64
N VAL A 122 8.87 -11.87 -4.71
CA VAL A 122 10.34 -11.85 -4.59
C VAL A 122 10.86 -10.51 -4.07
N THR A 123 10.33 -9.40 -4.61
CA THR A 123 10.73 -8.04 -4.17
C THR A 123 10.42 -7.81 -2.69
N PHE A 124 9.25 -8.24 -2.23
CA PHE A 124 8.83 -8.06 -0.85
C PHE A 124 9.75 -8.82 0.13
N GLN A 125 10.09 -10.06 -0.19
CA GLN A 125 11.05 -10.84 0.61
C GLN A 125 12.46 -10.19 0.61
N LEU A 126 12.90 -9.67 -0.52
CA LEU A 126 14.16 -8.93 -0.61
C LEU A 126 14.17 -7.70 0.31
N ILE A 127 13.08 -6.92 0.32
CA ILE A 127 12.96 -5.75 1.18
C ILE A 127 12.91 -6.14 2.66
N LEU A 128 12.18 -7.19 3.03
CA LEU A 128 12.18 -7.70 4.41
C LEU A 128 13.60 -8.05 4.86
N TRP A 129 14.37 -8.75 4.02
CA TRP A 129 15.76 -9.08 4.30
C TRP A 129 16.64 -7.83 4.45
N VAL A 130 16.49 -6.85 3.56
CA VAL A 130 17.27 -5.59 3.63
C VAL A 130 16.93 -4.81 4.91
N LEU A 131 15.66 -4.64 5.23
CA LEU A 131 15.23 -3.84 6.38
C LEU A 131 15.61 -4.47 7.73
N TYR A 132 15.41 -5.79 7.85
CA TYR A 132 15.49 -6.47 9.14
C TYR A 132 16.72 -7.36 9.32
N THR A 133 17.59 -7.43 8.30
CA THR A 133 18.86 -8.14 8.39
C THR A 133 20.02 -7.25 7.94
N VAL A 134 20.03 -6.78 6.70
CA VAL A 134 21.19 -6.07 6.14
C VAL A 134 21.48 -4.75 6.86
N ILE A 135 20.44 -3.91 7.07
CA ILE A 135 20.63 -2.60 7.74
C ILE A 135 21.10 -2.76 9.18
N PRO A 136 20.50 -3.65 10.02
CA PRO A 136 21.02 -3.95 11.35
C PRO A 136 22.45 -4.52 11.34
N ASP A 137 22.77 -5.46 10.46
CA ASP A 137 24.10 -6.10 10.37
C ASP A 137 25.20 -5.10 9.97
N LEU A 138 24.83 -4.02 9.27
CA LEU A 138 25.72 -2.89 8.98
C LEU A 138 25.93 -1.96 10.18
N GLY A 139 25.31 -2.23 11.34
CA GLY A 139 25.41 -1.41 12.55
C GLY A 139 24.62 -0.09 12.47
N LEU A 140 23.67 0.03 11.55
CA LEU A 140 22.87 1.25 11.34
C LEU A 140 21.62 1.31 12.23
N GLY A 141 21.36 0.26 13.00
CA GLY A 141 20.15 0.08 13.82
C GLY A 141 19.00 -0.56 13.06
N THR A 142 17.93 -0.90 13.78
CA THR A 142 16.73 -1.51 13.18
C THR A 142 15.76 -0.42 12.75
N PRO A 143 15.28 -0.41 11.49
CA PRO A 143 14.28 0.52 11.04
C PRO A 143 12.95 0.37 11.80
N VAL A 144 12.30 1.48 12.08
CA VAL A 144 11.02 1.55 12.78
C VAL A 144 9.90 1.74 11.76
N ASP A 145 9.13 0.67 11.51
CA ASP A 145 8.03 0.68 10.54
C ASP A 145 6.92 -0.33 10.88
N PRO A 146 6.36 -0.31 12.12
CA PRO A 146 5.41 -1.34 12.56
C PRO A 146 4.14 -1.41 11.73
N GLY A 147 3.64 -0.29 11.22
CA GLY A 147 2.43 -0.20 10.40
C GLY A 147 2.69 -0.04 8.91
N GLY A 148 3.95 -0.18 8.43
CA GLY A 148 4.26 -0.35 7.01
C GLY A 148 4.27 0.90 6.15
N SER A 149 4.59 2.10 6.67
CA SER A 149 4.76 3.29 5.81
C SER A 149 5.81 3.06 4.72
N MET A 150 6.93 2.41 5.07
CA MET A 150 8.01 2.08 4.13
C MET A 150 7.76 0.74 3.44
N LEU A 151 7.63 -0.34 4.21
CA LEU A 151 7.54 -1.71 3.72
C LEU A 151 6.35 -1.92 2.78
N VAL A 152 5.24 -1.25 3.03
CA VAL A 152 4.03 -1.39 2.23
C VAL A 152 3.87 -0.22 1.26
N HIS A 153 3.68 0.97 1.79
CA HIS A 153 3.21 2.10 1.00
C HIS A 153 4.29 2.67 0.08
N MET A 154 5.49 2.92 0.60
CA MET A 154 6.60 3.37 -0.25
C MET A 154 6.97 2.30 -1.28
N LEU A 155 7.11 1.04 -0.85
CA LEU A 155 7.48 -0.05 -1.74
C LEU A 155 6.48 -0.17 -2.90
N ALA A 156 5.17 -0.19 -2.62
CA ALA A 156 4.13 -0.26 -3.64
C ALA A 156 4.26 0.87 -4.68
N ALA A 157 4.41 2.11 -4.20
CA ALA A 157 4.50 3.28 -5.05
C ALA A 157 5.73 3.24 -5.96
N TYR A 158 6.91 3.01 -5.39
CA TYR A 158 8.14 3.04 -6.17
C TYR A 158 8.32 1.82 -7.06
N TRP A 159 7.85 0.65 -6.63
CA TRP A 159 7.82 -0.53 -7.48
C TRP A 159 6.91 -0.32 -8.70
N GLY A 160 5.69 0.16 -8.50
CA GLY A 160 4.79 0.50 -9.59
C GLY A 160 5.37 1.55 -10.56
N TRP A 161 6.03 2.58 -10.01
CA TRP A 161 6.75 3.57 -10.84
C TRP A 161 7.91 2.94 -11.61
N GLY A 162 8.66 2.02 -11.03
CA GLY A 162 9.68 1.24 -11.74
C GLY A 162 9.10 0.53 -12.96
N VAL A 163 7.93 -0.11 -12.80
CA VAL A 163 7.21 -0.78 -13.90
C VAL A 163 6.89 0.19 -15.02
N ILE A 164 6.23 1.32 -14.75
CA ILE A 164 5.81 2.24 -15.83
C ILE A 164 6.96 2.96 -16.51
N LEU A 165 8.05 3.23 -15.79
CA LEU A 165 9.24 3.87 -16.36
C LEU A 165 9.94 3.00 -17.41
N THR A 166 9.86 1.68 -17.31
CA THR A 166 10.43 0.74 -18.27
C THR A 166 9.43 0.26 -19.31
N LEU A 167 8.18 0.05 -18.92
CA LEU A 167 7.08 -0.30 -19.79
C LEU A 167 6.81 0.80 -20.85
N ARG A 168 6.82 2.07 -20.42
CA ARG A 168 6.64 3.28 -21.23
C ARG A 168 5.45 3.24 -22.17
N GLU A 169 4.26 3.01 -21.62
CA GLU A 169 3.03 3.02 -22.40
C GLU A 169 2.55 4.44 -22.71
N LYS A 170 2.99 4.95 -23.84
CA LYS A 170 2.68 6.32 -24.26
C LYS A 170 1.24 6.52 -24.71
N LYS A 171 0.60 5.48 -25.27
CA LYS A 171 -0.80 5.56 -25.73
C LYS A 171 -1.74 5.75 -24.55
N ALA A 172 -1.52 5.02 -23.45
CA ALA A 172 -2.35 5.12 -22.26
C ALA A 172 -2.37 6.52 -21.64
N PHE A 173 -1.31 7.31 -21.82
CA PHE A 173 -1.24 8.69 -21.30
C PHE A 173 -2.30 9.61 -21.91
N ASN A 174 -2.71 9.34 -23.13
CA ASN A 174 -3.69 10.15 -23.87
C ASN A 174 -5.07 9.47 -23.99
N GLU A 175 -5.21 8.24 -23.49
CA GLU A 175 -6.46 7.49 -23.59
C GLU A 175 -7.44 7.90 -22.47
N PRO A 176 -8.72 8.18 -22.79
CA PRO A 176 -9.71 8.57 -21.81
C PRO A 176 -10.11 7.37 -20.92
N MET A 177 -10.09 7.57 -19.61
CA MET A 177 -10.45 6.53 -18.62
C MET A 177 -11.96 6.40 -18.36
N TYR A 178 -12.81 7.21 -18.94
CA TYR A 178 -14.28 7.22 -18.75
C TYR A 178 -14.72 7.17 -17.27
N ILE A 179 -14.34 8.20 -16.52
CA ILE A 179 -14.70 8.35 -15.11
C ILE A 179 -16.14 8.86 -15.01
N THR A 180 -16.99 8.20 -14.21
CA THR A 180 -18.40 8.55 -14.02
C THR A 180 -18.70 8.74 -12.53
N LYS A 181 -19.84 9.40 -12.23
CA LYS A 181 -20.34 9.47 -10.84
C LYS A 181 -20.55 8.09 -10.22
N HIS A 182 -21.05 7.14 -11.03
CA HIS A 182 -21.30 5.76 -10.58
C HIS A 182 -19.99 5.07 -10.19
N SER A 183 -19.00 5.03 -11.09
CA SER A 183 -17.70 4.43 -10.81
C SER A 183 -16.98 5.10 -9.65
N THR A 184 -17.06 6.44 -9.53
CA THR A 184 -16.49 7.17 -8.39
C THR A 184 -17.20 6.87 -7.07
N SER A 185 -18.48 6.49 -7.07
CA SER A 185 -19.21 6.13 -5.85
C SER A 185 -18.65 4.87 -5.19
N PHE A 186 -18.12 3.90 -5.96
CA PHE A 186 -17.41 2.75 -5.41
C PHE A 186 -16.12 3.17 -4.69
N VAL A 187 -15.40 4.13 -5.26
CA VAL A 187 -14.19 4.69 -4.63
C VAL A 187 -14.50 5.35 -3.28
N TRP A 188 -15.61 6.11 -3.19
CA TRP A 188 -16.08 6.68 -1.93
C TRP A 188 -16.38 5.60 -0.89
N LEU A 189 -17.20 4.61 -1.25
CA LEU A 189 -17.54 3.51 -0.35
C LEU A 189 -16.29 2.78 0.15
N ALA A 190 -15.37 2.46 -0.77
CA ALA A 190 -14.12 1.79 -0.43
C ALA A 190 -13.27 2.63 0.52
N SER A 191 -13.13 3.94 0.27
CA SER A 191 -12.34 4.83 1.13
C SER A 191 -12.88 4.88 2.56
N MET A 192 -14.21 4.91 2.71
CA MET A 192 -14.85 4.92 4.03
C MET A 192 -14.65 3.60 4.77
N LEU A 193 -14.80 2.47 4.09
CA LEU A 193 -14.61 1.15 4.69
C LEU A 193 -13.14 0.88 5.01
N LEU A 194 -12.23 1.28 4.13
CA LEU A 194 -10.79 1.20 4.37
C LEU A 194 -10.38 2.01 5.60
N PHE A 195 -10.91 3.22 5.77
CA PHE A 195 -10.66 4.01 6.98
C PHE A 195 -11.04 3.26 8.26
N VAL A 196 -12.19 2.57 8.26
CA VAL A 196 -12.67 1.80 9.43
C VAL A 196 -11.77 0.60 9.74
N LEU A 197 -11.30 -0.11 8.71
CA LEU A 197 -10.51 -1.34 8.88
C LEU A 197 -9.00 -1.09 9.00
N TRP A 198 -8.51 0.13 8.72
CA TRP A 198 -7.08 0.41 8.69
C TRP A 198 -6.32 0.10 9.98
N PRO A 199 -6.90 0.30 11.19
CA PRO A 199 -6.22 -0.12 12.42
C PRO A 199 -5.86 -1.61 12.46
N SER A 200 -6.71 -2.51 11.98
CA SER A 200 -6.41 -3.96 11.92
C SER A 200 -5.18 -4.24 11.04
N PHE A 201 -5.00 -3.46 9.97
CA PHE A 201 -3.85 -3.57 9.09
C PHE A 201 -2.55 -3.07 9.76
N VAL A 202 -2.53 -1.83 10.27
CA VAL A 202 -1.31 -1.25 10.86
C VAL A 202 -0.89 -1.92 12.17
N THR A 203 -1.81 -2.59 12.87
CA THR A 203 -1.54 -3.39 14.07
C THR A 203 -1.42 -4.89 13.78
N GLY A 204 -1.46 -5.29 12.50
CA GLY A 204 -1.52 -6.69 12.09
C GLY A 204 -0.38 -7.57 12.63
N THR A 205 0.80 -6.99 12.78
CA THR A 205 2.00 -7.68 13.28
C THR A 205 2.26 -7.49 14.78
N LEU A 206 1.42 -6.69 15.47
CA LEU A 206 1.58 -6.45 16.92
C LEU A 206 0.94 -7.59 17.72
N ASP A 207 1.60 -7.99 18.81
CA ASP A 207 1.27 -9.17 19.60
C ASP A 207 0.85 -8.85 21.06
N ASN A 208 0.89 -7.59 21.48
CA ASN A 208 0.46 -7.20 22.79
C ASN A 208 -0.68 -6.18 22.78
N SER A 209 -1.55 -6.24 23.77
CA SER A 209 -2.79 -5.44 23.81
C SER A 209 -2.55 -3.94 23.95
N ALA A 210 -1.47 -3.51 24.60
CA ALA A 210 -1.16 -2.10 24.79
C ALA A 210 -0.73 -1.46 23.48
N ASP A 211 0.14 -2.12 22.70
CA ASP A 211 0.60 -1.64 21.39
C ASP A 211 -0.54 -1.67 20.36
N ILE A 212 -1.39 -2.71 20.39
CA ILE A 212 -2.59 -2.79 19.54
C ILE A 212 -3.52 -1.62 19.85
N THR A 213 -3.77 -1.33 21.14
CA THR A 213 -4.61 -0.21 21.56
C THR A 213 -4.00 1.12 21.11
N MET A 214 -2.72 1.33 21.37
CA MET A 214 -1.99 2.54 20.94
C MET A 214 -2.03 2.72 19.43
N GLY A 215 -1.69 1.68 18.67
CA GLY A 215 -1.70 1.69 17.22
C GLY A 215 -3.10 1.96 16.63
N THR A 216 -4.15 1.42 17.25
CA THR A 216 -5.53 1.69 16.85
C THR A 216 -5.90 3.16 17.05
N ILE A 217 -5.59 3.73 18.22
CA ILE A 217 -5.90 5.13 18.55
C ILE A 217 -5.12 6.08 17.60
N THR A 218 -3.82 5.87 17.46
CA THR A 218 -2.98 6.73 16.60
C THR A 218 -3.39 6.64 15.14
N CYS A 219 -3.77 5.45 14.65
CA CYS A 219 -4.26 5.28 13.29
C CYS A 219 -5.55 6.06 13.03
N TYR A 220 -6.55 5.95 13.89
CA TYR A 220 -7.80 6.71 13.74
C TYR A 220 -7.57 8.22 13.86
N MET A 221 -6.75 8.68 14.80
CA MET A 221 -6.47 10.10 14.97
C MET A 221 -5.75 10.68 13.74
N ALA A 222 -4.79 9.96 13.17
CA ALA A 222 -4.14 10.36 11.92
C ALA A 222 -5.14 10.38 10.75
N GLY A 223 -6.03 9.40 10.66
CA GLY A 223 -7.09 9.35 9.66
C GLY A 223 -8.06 10.53 9.78
N ILE A 224 -8.50 10.85 11.00
CA ILE A 224 -9.35 12.04 11.25
C ILE A 224 -8.64 13.31 10.78
N GLY A 225 -7.36 13.47 11.10
CA GLY A 225 -6.56 14.61 10.64
C GLY A 225 -6.53 14.73 9.11
N SER A 226 -6.27 13.63 8.40
CA SER A 226 -6.20 13.66 6.93
C SER A 226 -7.55 13.87 6.26
N ILE A 227 -8.65 13.37 6.82
CA ILE A 227 -10.02 13.66 6.36
C ILE A 227 -10.29 15.17 6.38
N ILE A 228 -9.96 15.83 7.50
CA ILE A 228 -10.19 17.27 7.67
C ILE A 228 -9.31 18.06 6.70
N SER A 229 -8.01 17.83 6.68
CA SER A 229 -7.07 18.65 5.91
C SER A 229 -7.21 18.44 4.40
N ALA A 230 -7.45 17.23 3.94
CA ALA A 230 -7.73 16.96 2.53
C ALA A 230 -8.96 17.72 2.03
N TYR A 231 -10.05 17.77 2.84
CA TYR A 231 -11.22 18.56 2.53
C TYR A 231 -10.89 20.06 2.43
N LEU A 232 -10.20 20.60 3.44
CA LEU A 232 -9.85 22.03 3.49
C LEU A 232 -8.98 22.44 2.31
N VAL A 233 -8.02 21.61 1.91
CA VAL A 233 -7.16 21.86 0.73
C VAL A 233 -7.97 21.84 -0.56
N CYS A 234 -8.78 20.80 -0.79
CA CYS A 234 -9.63 20.72 -1.98
C CYS A 234 -10.57 21.93 -2.06
N GLN A 235 -11.26 22.25 -0.98
CA GLN A 235 -12.20 23.38 -0.93
C GLN A 235 -11.49 24.72 -1.08
N GLY A 236 -10.34 24.90 -0.45
CA GLY A 236 -9.59 26.16 -0.50
C GLY A 236 -9.01 26.46 -1.88
N ILE A 237 -8.47 25.45 -2.55
CA ILE A 237 -7.79 25.58 -3.85
C ILE A 237 -8.76 25.47 -5.03
N GLN A 238 -9.55 24.41 -5.06
CA GLN A 238 -10.42 24.10 -6.20
C GLN A 238 -11.84 24.67 -6.06
N LYS A 239 -12.17 25.29 -4.92
CA LYS A 239 -13.51 25.82 -4.54
C LYS A 239 -14.62 24.76 -4.52
N LYS A 240 -14.28 23.51 -4.85
CA LYS A 240 -15.15 22.34 -4.84
C LYS A 240 -14.30 21.13 -4.51
N VAL A 241 -14.91 20.09 -3.93
CA VAL A 241 -14.23 18.83 -3.68
C VAL A 241 -14.14 18.04 -4.99
N ASN A 242 -12.91 17.74 -5.41
CA ASN A 242 -12.68 16.72 -6.43
C ASN A 242 -12.82 15.34 -5.77
N PRO A 243 -13.80 14.51 -6.16
CA PRO A 243 -14.07 13.25 -5.47
C PRO A 243 -12.86 12.30 -5.41
N LEU A 244 -12.13 12.13 -6.51
CA LEU A 244 -10.97 11.23 -6.56
C LEU A 244 -9.80 11.75 -5.73
N VAL A 245 -9.47 13.04 -5.84
CA VAL A 245 -8.41 13.64 -5.01
C VAL A 245 -8.73 13.48 -3.53
N TYR A 246 -9.96 13.79 -3.14
CA TYR A 246 -10.38 13.73 -1.75
C TYR A 246 -10.39 12.31 -1.19
N THR A 247 -10.98 11.35 -1.91
CA THR A 247 -11.10 9.95 -1.45
C THR A 247 -9.76 9.26 -1.30
N TYR A 248 -8.76 9.64 -2.06
CA TYR A 248 -7.39 9.15 -1.88
C TYR A 248 -6.66 9.91 -0.76
N ALA A 249 -6.69 11.25 -0.78
CA ALA A 249 -5.94 12.06 0.19
C ALA A 249 -6.41 11.88 1.65
N LEU A 250 -7.68 11.54 1.88
CA LEU A 250 -8.20 11.26 3.21
C LEU A 250 -7.54 10.02 3.88
N LEU A 251 -6.98 9.12 3.10
CA LEU A 251 -6.27 7.93 3.61
C LEU A 251 -4.77 8.20 3.90
N ALA A 252 -4.27 9.41 3.64
CA ALA A 252 -2.85 9.73 3.79
C ALA A 252 -2.36 9.71 5.25
N GLY A 253 -3.24 10.03 6.21
CA GLY A 253 -2.93 9.94 7.64
C GLY A 253 -2.59 8.52 8.08
N PRO A 254 -3.47 7.52 7.82
CA PRO A 254 -3.19 6.11 8.06
C PRO A 254 -1.91 5.60 7.38
N VAL A 255 -1.59 6.06 6.18
CA VAL A 255 -0.32 5.74 5.50
C VAL A 255 0.89 6.30 6.25
N ALA A 256 0.83 7.58 6.63
CA ALA A 256 1.95 8.27 7.26
C ALA A 256 2.21 7.81 8.72
N ILE A 257 1.17 7.40 9.45
CA ILE A 257 1.32 6.97 10.83
C ILE A 257 2.00 5.60 10.98
N GLY A 258 2.07 4.79 9.93
CA GLY A 258 2.56 3.42 9.99
C GLY A 258 3.97 3.28 10.58
N SER A 259 4.92 4.15 10.21
CA SER A 259 6.26 4.11 10.81
C SER A 259 6.28 4.64 12.25
N PRO A 260 5.75 5.85 12.59
CA PRO A 260 5.78 6.35 13.96
C PRO A 260 4.59 5.86 14.82
N LEU A 261 3.95 4.74 14.49
CA LEU A 261 2.72 4.23 15.09
C LEU A 261 2.74 4.17 16.63
N LEU A 262 3.89 3.81 17.20
CA LEU A 262 4.11 3.63 18.62
C LEU A 262 5.16 4.62 19.18
N ALA A 263 5.39 5.74 18.51
CA ALA A 263 6.52 6.62 18.81
C ALA A 263 6.31 7.53 20.03
N TRP A 264 5.08 7.66 20.54
CA TRP A 264 4.73 8.61 21.59
C TRP A 264 4.00 7.94 22.75
N ASP A 265 4.13 8.52 23.94
CA ASP A 265 3.31 8.14 25.10
C ASP A 265 1.83 8.45 24.89
N MET A 266 0.93 7.70 25.54
CA MET A 266 -0.52 7.81 25.38
C MET A 266 -1.05 9.24 25.59
N ASN A 267 -0.44 10.04 26.45
CA ASN A 267 -0.85 11.44 26.67
C ASN A 267 -0.59 12.35 25.45
N VAL A 268 0.37 12.00 24.61
CA VAL A 268 0.81 12.80 23.45
C VAL A 268 0.36 12.15 22.15
N ALA A 269 0.39 10.82 22.08
CA ALA A 269 0.17 10.03 20.86
C ALA A 269 -1.08 10.42 20.06
N PRO A 270 -2.28 10.58 20.63
CA PRO A 270 -3.46 10.93 19.84
C PRO A 270 -3.33 12.28 19.14
N TRP A 271 -2.74 13.26 19.82
CA TRP A 271 -2.60 14.62 19.29
C TRP A 271 -1.46 14.75 18.29
N ALA A 272 -0.34 14.05 18.50
CA ALA A 272 0.75 13.96 17.56
C ALA A 272 0.29 13.25 16.26
N ALA A 273 -0.46 12.17 16.40
CA ALA A 273 -1.06 11.46 15.27
C ALA A 273 -2.07 12.33 14.50
N LEU A 274 -2.93 13.08 15.20
CA LEU A 274 -3.83 14.05 14.57
C LEU A 274 -3.05 15.11 13.77
N ALA A 275 -1.99 15.67 14.35
CA ALA A 275 -1.16 16.68 13.68
C ALA A 275 -0.45 16.09 12.45
N LEU A 276 0.11 14.88 12.56
CA LEU A 276 0.69 14.17 11.42
C LEU A 276 -0.34 13.90 10.33
N GLY A 277 -1.55 13.49 10.71
CA GLY A 277 -2.65 13.26 9.78
C GLY A 277 -3.09 14.52 9.07
N LEU A 278 -3.21 15.66 9.78
CA LEU A 278 -3.48 16.97 9.16
C LEU A 278 -2.42 17.32 8.12
N LEU A 279 -1.16 17.12 8.44
CA LEU A 279 -0.06 17.36 7.51
C LEU A 279 -0.10 16.40 6.31
N ALA A 280 -0.31 15.10 6.55
CA ALA A 280 -0.34 14.08 5.52
C ALA A 280 -1.48 14.30 4.50
N GLY A 281 -2.70 14.55 4.98
CA GLY A 281 -3.85 14.81 4.10
C GLY A 281 -3.67 16.06 3.26
N ALA A 282 -3.13 17.15 3.86
CA ALA A 282 -2.85 18.38 3.13
C ALA A 282 -1.79 18.15 2.03
N ILE A 283 -0.65 17.54 2.37
CA ILE A 283 0.43 17.26 1.42
C ILE A 283 -0.04 16.32 0.30
N SER A 284 -0.78 15.26 0.65
CA SER A 284 -1.32 14.32 -0.34
C SER A 284 -2.28 15.02 -1.31
N ALA A 285 -3.22 15.81 -0.82
CA ALA A 285 -4.14 16.57 -1.68
C ALA A 285 -3.41 17.55 -2.60
N LEU A 286 -2.43 18.29 -2.07
CA LEU A 286 -1.56 19.18 -2.87
C LEU A 286 -0.75 18.39 -3.91
N SER A 287 -0.25 17.23 -3.53
CA SER A 287 0.48 16.34 -4.43
C SER A 287 -0.40 15.87 -5.60
N PHE A 288 -1.63 15.44 -5.35
CA PHE A 288 -2.58 15.10 -6.40
C PHE A 288 -2.90 16.27 -7.34
N ILE A 289 -3.04 17.48 -6.78
CA ILE A 289 -3.41 18.66 -7.58
C ILE A 289 -2.24 19.17 -8.43
N TYR A 290 -1.01 19.18 -7.91
CA TYR A 290 0.13 19.82 -8.54
C TYR A 290 1.26 18.86 -8.93
N LEU A 291 1.70 18.00 -8.02
CA LEU A 291 2.86 17.12 -8.24
C LEU A 291 2.53 16.03 -9.24
N HIS A 292 1.38 15.39 -9.13
CA HIS A 292 0.97 14.28 -9.99
C HIS A 292 0.99 14.65 -11.49
N PRO A 293 0.26 15.68 -11.96
CA PRO A 293 0.27 16.05 -13.36
C PRO A 293 1.65 16.50 -13.85
N TRP A 294 2.40 17.20 -12.99
CA TRP A 294 3.76 17.62 -13.31
C TRP A 294 4.71 16.44 -13.47
N LEU A 295 4.68 15.49 -12.54
CA LEU A 295 5.56 14.32 -12.51
C LEU A 295 5.28 13.40 -13.71
N CYS A 296 4.01 13.06 -13.95
CA CYS A 296 3.59 12.25 -15.09
C CYS A 296 3.99 12.89 -16.42
N LYS A 297 3.74 14.19 -16.59
CA LYS A 297 4.15 14.93 -17.79
C LYS A 297 5.66 14.94 -17.99
N LYS A 298 6.43 15.19 -16.93
CA LYS A 298 7.90 15.22 -17.00
C LYS A 298 8.50 13.85 -17.30
N ALA A 299 7.97 12.79 -16.70
CA ALA A 299 8.41 11.42 -16.93
C ALA A 299 7.90 10.83 -18.27
N GLY A 300 6.83 11.40 -18.84
CA GLY A 300 6.18 10.90 -20.04
C GLY A 300 5.50 9.54 -19.84
N VAL A 301 4.98 9.29 -18.63
CA VAL A 301 4.26 8.07 -18.24
C VAL A 301 3.07 8.44 -17.34
N LEU A 302 2.09 7.54 -17.25
CA LEU A 302 0.88 7.74 -16.46
C LEU A 302 0.91 6.87 -15.20
N ASP A 303 0.89 7.50 -14.04
CA ASP A 303 0.50 6.85 -12.78
C ASP A 303 -1.04 6.89 -12.71
N VAL A 304 -1.68 5.79 -13.08
CA VAL A 304 -3.13 5.74 -13.38
C VAL A 304 -3.98 6.19 -12.19
N MET A 305 -3.64 5.72 -10.99
CA MET A 305 -4.36 6.08 -9.75
C MET A 305 -3.72 7.23 -8.97
N GLY A 306 -2.53 7.67 -9.35
CA GLY A 306 -1.77 8.60 -8.55
C GLY A 306 -1.23 7.98 -7.25
N VAL A 307 -0.84 6.71 -7.30
CA VAL A 307 -0.36 5.93 -6.15
C VAL A 307 0.79 6.62 -5.43
N HIS A 308 1.68 7.27 -6.16
CA HIS A 308 2.79 8.04 -5.57
C HIS A 308 2.30 9.13 -4.63
N ASN A 309 1.18 9.80 -4.93
CA ASN A 309 0.72 10.97 -4.16
C ASN A 309 0.10 10.60 -2.81
N LEU A 310 -0.48 9.41 -2.72
CA LEU A 310 -1.00 8.87 -1.46
C LEU A 310 0.09 8.08 -0.74
N HIS A 311 0.59 7.02 -1.39
CA HIS A 311 1.43 6.00 -0.75
C HIS A 311 2.91 6.37 -0.74
N GLY A 312 3.45 6.89 -1.85
CA GLY A 312 4.84 7.33 -1.91
C GLY A 312 5.12 8.53 -0.99
N VAL A 313 4.34 9.60 -1.16
CA VAL A 313 4.48 10.84 -0.35
C VAL A 313 4.15 10.58 1.11
N GLY A 314 3.04 9.89 1.40
CA GLY A 314 2.66 9.52 2.76
C GLY A 314 3.68 8.60 3.44
N GLY A 315 4.23 7.65 2.70
CA GLY A 315 5.27 6.73 3.19
C GLY A 315 6.57 7.47 3.55
N TRP A 316 7.04 8.40 2.71
CA TRP A 316 8.17 9.28 3.05
C TRP A 316 7.89 10.11 4.30
N LEU A 317 6.71 10.70 4.41
CA LEU A 317 6.34 11.47 5.58
C LEU A 317 6.39 10.62 6.85
N GLY A 318 5.86 9.40 6.82
CA GLY A 318 5.91 8.44 7.93
C GLY A 318 7.34 8.06 8.30
N ALA A 319 8.13 7.65 7.31
CA ALA A 319 9.53 7.25 7.51
C ALA A 319 10.38 8.36 8.16
N LEU A 320 10.25 9.60 7.64
CA LEU A 320 10.99 10.76 8.16
C LEU A 320 10.48 11.20 9.53
N THR A 321 9.17 11.11 9.78
CA THR A 321 8.62 11.37 11.12
C THR A 321 9.22 10.39 12.13
N ALA A 322 9.18 9.08 11.87
CA ALA A 322 9.77 8.09 12.77
C ALA A 322 11.28 8.30 12.96
N ALA A 323 11.99 8.66 11.89
CA ALA A 323 13.43 8.98 11.95
C ALA A 323 13.77 10.11 12.94
N VAL A 324 12.86 11.08 13.08
CA VAL A 324 13.07 12.25 13.95
C VAL A 324 12.54 12.02 15.36
N VAL A 325 11.36 11.39 15.50
CA VAL A 325 10.69 11.30 16.81
C VAL A 325 11.10 10.07 17.63
N VAL A 326 11.60 9.00 16.96
CA VAL A 326 12.10 7.81 17.67
C VAL A 326 13.59 7.95 17.90
N SER A 327 13.99 7.90 19.18
CA SER A 327 15.40 8.05 19.55
C SER A 327 16.27 6.96 18.90
N GLY A 328 17.34 7.39 18.23
CA GLY A 328 18.28 6.48 17.55
C GLY A 328 17.83 5.95 16.19
N ALA A 329 16.60 6.23 15.74
CA ALA A 329 16.09 5.68 14.48
C ALA A 329 16.52 6.46 13.22
N LEU A 330 17.15 7.63 13.34
CA LEU A 330 17.43 8.51 12.21
C LEU A 330 18.18 7.79 11.07
N THR A 331 19.32 7.20 11.38
CA THR A 331 20.15 6.54 10.36
C THR A 331 19.47 5.32 9.76
N ALA A 332 18.87 4.48 10.62
CA ALA A 332 18.17 3.27 10.19
C ALA A 332 16.98 3.61 9.26
N ASN A 333 16.12 4.54 9.67
CA ASN A 333 14.92 4.88 8.91
C ASN A 333 15.22 5.60 7.60
N VAL A 334 16.18 6.53 7.59
CA VAL A 334 16.58 7.21 6.34
C VAL A 334 17.20 6.20 5.37
N THR A 335 18.10 5.33 5.84
CA THR A 335 18.69 4.28 5.01
C THR A 335 17.62 3.31 4.48
N ALA A 336 16.68 2.90 5.34
CA ALA A 336 15.56 2.04 4.97
C ALA A 336 14.69 2.69 3.88
N ALA A 337 14.28 3.94 4.08
CA ALA A 337 13.45 4.66 3.12
C ALA A 337 14.12 4.78 1.75
N VAL A 338 15.40 5.14 1.70
CA VAL A 338 16.18 5.21 0.46
C VAL A 338 16.31 3.83 -0.18
N SER A 339 16.59 2.79 0.61
CA SER A 339 16.72 1.40 0.10
C SER A 339 15.41 0.90 -0.49
N VAL A 340 14.29 1.11 0.18
CA VAL A 340 12.94 0.74 -0.32
C VAL A 340 12.63 1.45 -1.63
N CYS A 341 12.93 2.75 -1.72
CA CYS A 341 12.73 3.52 -2.94
C CYS A 341 13.56 2.97 -4.11
N LEU A 342 14.86 2.77 -3.92
CA LEU A 342 15.78 2.34 -4.99
C LEU A 342 15.53 0.89 -5.41
N ILE A 343 15.35 -0.01 -4.46
CA ILE A 343 15.08 -1.43 -4.74
C ILE A 343 13.69 -1.58 -5.38
N GLY A 344 12.69 -0.85 -4.87
CA GLY A 344 11.35 -0.81 -5.47
C GLY A 344 11.42 -0.38 -6.93
N LEU A 345 12.05 0.77 -7.24
CA LEU A 345 12.24 1.25 -8.61
C LEU A 345 13.01 0.23 -9.49
N GLY A 346 14.08 -0.35 -8.95
CA GLY A 346 14.91 -1.31 -9.69
C GLY A 346 14.16 -2.61 -10.02
N THR A 347 13.56 -3.24 -9.03
CA THR A 347 12.84 -4.52 -9.20
C THR A 347 11.55 -4.34 -9.99
N GLY A 348 10.82 -3.24 -9.77
CA GLY A 348 9.69 -2.84 -10.61
C GLY A 348 10.12 -2.59 -12.05
N GLY A 349 11.28 -1.96 -12.24
CA GLY A 349 11.87 -1.75 -13.57
C GLY A 349 12.15 -3.05 -14.30
N VAL A 350 12.69 -4.05 -13.62
CA VAL A 350 12.90 -5.40 -14.18
C VAL A 350 11.57 -6.04 -14.56
N CYS A 351 10.56 -6.00 -13.69
CA CYS A 351 9.22 -6.50 -13.97
C CYS A 351 8.62 -5.82 -15.22
N GLY A 352 8.69 -4.50 -15.30
CA GLY A 352 8.21 -3.73 -16.44
C GLY A 352 8.93 -4.05 -17.76
N LEU A 353 10.22 -4.35 -17.72
CA LEU A 353 10.97 -4.82 -18.89
C LEU A 353 10.46 -6.20 -19.36
N VAL A 354 10.27 -7.15 -18.45
CA VAL A 354 9.72 -8.47 -18.78
C VAL A 354 8.32 -8.33 -19.40
N MET A 355 7.46 -7.51 -18.83
CA MET A 355 6.14 -7.23 -19.37
C MET A 355 6.21 -6.60 -20.76
N LYS A 356 7.14 -5.67 -21.00
CA LYS A 356 7.34 -5.00 -22.28
C LYS A 356 7.74 -5.98 -23.38
N PHE A 357 8.65 -6.92 -23.11
CA PHE A 357 9.09 -7.91 -24.09
C PHE A 357 8.01 -8.97 -24.41
N THR A 358 7.08 -9.20 -23.49
CA THR A 358 5.99 -10.17 -23.67
C THR A 358 4.70 -9.52 -24.20
N ARG A 359 4.72 -8.24 -24.48
CA ARG A 359 3.54 -7.44 -24.83
C ARG A 359 3.15 -7.60 -26.30
N LYS A 360 1.83 -7.65 -26.51
CA LYS A 360 1.20 -7.45 -27.84
C LYS A 360 0.31 -6.21 -27.77
N GLU A 361 -0.05 -5.64 -28.93
CA GLU A 361 -1.02 -4.54 -28.97
C GLU A 361 -2.34 -4.92 -28.29
N GLN A 362 -2.89 -4.00 -27.51
CA GLN A 362 -4.18 -4.14 -26.85
C GLN A 362 -4.88 -2.78 -26.71
N GLU A 363 -6.15 -2.79 -26.43
CA GLU A 363 -6.90 -1.64 -25.98
C GLU A 363 -6.67 -1.42 -24.46
N TRP A 364 -6.78 -0.16 -24.02
CA TRP A 364 -6.51 0.28 -22.67
C TRP A 364 -7.83 0.59 -21.98
N PHE A 365 -7.88 0.37 -20.68
CA PHE A 365 -8.99 0.75 -19.82
C PHE A 365 -10.35 0.18 -20.25
N THR A 366 -10.37 -1.02 -20.83
CA THR A 366 -11.58 -1.71 -21.28
C THR A 366 -11.58 -3.18 -20.89
N ASP A 367 -12.77 -3.70 -20.58
CA ASP A 367 -13.01 -5.12 -20.31
C ASP A 367 -13.20 -5.95 -21.60
N ASP A 368 -13.45 -5.29 -22.74
CA ASP A 368 -13.85 -5.92 -24.02
C ASP A 368 -12.85 -6.95 -24.56
N THR A 369 -11.56 -6.81 -24.19
CA THR A 369 -10.50 -7.71 -24.65
C THR A 369 -10.38 -9.01 -23.87
N ASP A 370 -10.81 -9.02 -22.61
CA ASP A 370 -10.55 -10.11 -21.67
C ASP A 370 -11.83 -10.83 -21.20
N PHE A 371 -13.02 -10.29 -21.48
CA PHE A 371 -14.30 -10.83 -21.02
C PHE A 371 -15.26 -11.08 -22.19
N ILE A 372 -16.07 -12.11 -22.05
CA ILE A 372 -17.16 -12.42 -22.98
C ILE A 372 -18.38 -11.62 -22.53
N ASP A 373 -18.88 -10.74 -23.39
CA ASP A 373 -20.15 -10.08 -23.17
C ASP A 373 -21.28 -11.11 -23.08
N ASN A 374 -21.96 -11.14 -21.96
CA ASN A 374 -23.23 -11.88 -21.88
C ASN A 374 -24.24 -11.15 -22.78
N PRO A 375 -24.72 -11.77 -23.89
CA PRO A 375 -25.76 -11.16 -24.68
C PRO A 375 -26.96 -10.90 -23.78
N ALA A 376 -27.51 -9.69 -23.83
CA ALA A 376 -28.75 -9.39 -23.13
C ALA A 376 -29.78 -10.51 -23.41
N PRO A 377 -30.55 -10.98 -22.41
CA PRO A 377 -31.57 -11.98 -22.64
C PRO A 377 -32.41 -11.51 -23.83
N LYS A 378 -32.51 -12.34 -24.86
CA LYS A 378 -33.42 -12.04 -25.97
C LYS A 378 -34.83 -11.94 -25.37
N ALA A 379 -35.38 -10.72 -25.41
CA ALA A 379 -36.72 -10.44 -24.92
C ALA A 379 -37.78 -11.30 -25.67
#